data_1f53a0cc020d7d241f3b8862d33c5b0e
#
_entry.id   1f53a0cc020d7d241f3b8862d33c5b0e
#
_cell.length_a   1.000
_cell.length_b   1.000
_cell.length_c   1.000
_cell.angle_alpha   90.00
_cell.angle_beta   90.00
_cell.angle_gamma   90.00
#
_symmetry.space_group_name_H-M   'P 1'
#
loop_
_entity.id
_entity.type
_entity.pdbx_description
1 polymer ?
#
loop_
_entity_poly.entity_id
_entity_poly.type
_entity_poly.pdbx_seq_one_letter_code
_entity_poly.pdbx_strand_id
1 'polypeptide(L)'
;MYKVHFENRFILISSEPDRLQKYGLFHKFHDTNELYKILADFQTDPKISEINIYGPDIKHIWKMFRIYFTEVGAAGGLVRHTSGRFLFIEKKGKLDLPKGHIEAGEEADACALREVSEECGIIGHTIVKPLPPSYHTYSWEGISYLKKTSWFLMKYNGEMVTEPQVKEGITSVEWLLPDEISKIKGTAWLSLMDMINTSIFKT
;
A
#
# COMPACT_ATOMS: atom_id res chain seq x y z
N MET A 1 -0.73 15.54 0.42
CA MET A 1 0.06 14.78 -0.57
C MET A 1 -0.49 13.36 -0.64
N TYR A 2 -0.72 12.84 -1.86
CA TYR A 2 -1.13 11.45 -2.10
C TYR A 2 -0.14 10.80 -3.04
N LYS A 3 0.31 9.58 -2.72
CA LYS A 3 1.18 8.77 -3.59
C LYS A 3 0.42 7.51 -3.99
N VAL A 4 0.25 7.30 -5.29
CA VAL A 4 -0.49 6.17 -5.85
C VAL A 4 0.46 5.30 -6.64
N HIS A 5 0.55 4.03 -6.27
CA HIS A 5 1.45 3.07 -6.87
C HIS A 5 0.79 2.30 -8.03
N PHE A 6 1.56 2.14 -9.10
CA PHE A 6 1.26 1.35 -10.29
C PHE A 6 2.39 0.33 -10.44
N GLU A 7 2.37 -0.75 -9.68
CA GLU A 7 3.47 -1.71 -9.53
C GLU A 7 4.77 -1.04 -9.03
N ASN A 8 5.77 -0.89 -9.90
CA ASN A 8 7.06 -0.24 -9.60
C ASN A 8 7.11 1.23 -10.04
N ARG A 9 5.98 1.80 -10.43
CA ARG A 9 5.81 3.21 -10.84
C ARG A 9 4.86 3.91 -9.88
N PHE A 10 4.83 5.23 -9.88
CA PHE A 10 3.87 5.94 -9.05
C PHE A 10 3.47 7.31 -9.62
N ILE A 11 2.30 7.77 -9.21
CA ILE A 11 1.84 9.14 -9.39
C ILE A 11 1.79 9.81 -8.02
N LEU A 12 2.40 10.99 -7.92
CA LEU A 12 2.35 11.86 -6.76
C LEU A 12 1.37 13.00 -7.01
N ILE A 13 0.48 13.26 -6.05
CA ILE A 13 -0.42 14.43 -6.06
C ILE A 13 -0.02 15.34 -4.91
N SER A 14 0.38 16.58 -5.20
CA SER A 14 0.93 17.53 -4.23
C SER A 14 0.44 18.96 -4.45
N SER A 15 0.67 19.85 -3.51
CA SER A 15 0.35 21.28 -3.65
C SER A 15 1.32 22.01 -4.56
N GLU A 16 2.58 21.56 -4.58
CA GLU A 16 3.69 22.12 -5.32
C GLU A 16 4.50 21.00 -5.97
N PRO A 17 5.30 21.30 -7.02
CA PRO A 17 6.16 20.27 -7.63
C PRO A 17 7.18 19.76 -6.64
N ASP A 18 7.26 18.44 -6.49
CA ASP A 18 8.28 17.80 -5.66
C ASP A 18 9.62 17.75 -6.41
N ARG A 19 10.41 18.80 -6.21
CA ARG A 19 11.72 18.98 -6.86
C ARG A 19 12.82 18.00 -6.37
N LEU A 20 12.53 17.18 -5.36
CA LEU A 20 13.47 16.15 -4.87
C LEU A 20 13.45 14.90 -5.76
N GLN A 21 12.45 14.74 -6.61
CA GLN A 21 12.38 13.67 -7.61
C GLN A 21 13.32 13.98 -8.78
N LYS A 22 14.33 13.12 -8.96
CA LYS A 22 15.37 13.30 -10.00
C LYS A 22 14.88 13.04 -11.44
N TYR A 23 13.77 12.33 -11.65
CA TYR A 23 13.40 11.78 -12.97
C TYR A 23 11.90 11.83 -13.30
N GLY A 24 11.09 12.54 -12.51
CA GLY A 24 9.64 12.61 -12.70
C GLY A 24 9.20 13.67 -13.73
N LEU A 25 8.10 13.41 -14.41
CA LEU A 25 7.38 14.41 -15.17
C LEU A 25 6.52 15.24 -14.20
N PHE A 26 6.50 16.57 -14.42
CA PHE A 26 5.73 17.50 -13.60
C PHE A 26 4.59 18.09 -14.43
N HIS A 27 3.35 17.86 -13.96
CA HIS A 27 2.15 18.40 -14.58
C HIS A 27 1.39 19.28 -13.59
N LYS A 28 1.26 20.57 -13.91
CA LYS A 28 0.35 21.44 -13.19
C LYS A 28 -1.06 21.05 -13.56
N PHE A 29 -1.91 20.80 -12.58
CA PHE A 29 -3.31 20.49 -12.82
C PHE A 29 -4.04 21.73 -13.39
N HIS A 30 -4.69 21.58 -14.52
CA HIS A 30 -5.53 22.60 -15.15
C HIS A 30 -6.99 22.19 -15.15
N ASP A 31 -7.30 20.99 -15.66
CA ASP A 31 -8.66 20.47 -15.72
C ASP A 31 -8.69 18.93 -15.69
N THR A 32 -9.91 18.38 -15.62
CA THR A 32 -10.14 16.94 -15.53
C THR A 32 -9.82 16.19 -16.83
N ASN A 33 -10.00 16.82 -17.99
CA ASN A 33 -9.74 16.15 -19.28
C ASN A 33 -8.24 15.93 -19.48
N GLU A 34 -7.43 16.96 -19.16
CA GLU A 34 -5.97 16.83 -19.18
C GLU A 34 -5.50 15.79 -18.17
N LEU A 35 -6.05 15.79 -16.96
CA LEU A 35 -5.74 14.75 -15.95
C LEU A 35 -6.00 13.34 -16.50
N TYR A 36 -7.16 13.10 -17.10
CA TYR A 36 -7.51 11.78 -17.62
C TYR A 36 -6.62 11.35 -18.77
N LYS A 37 -6.19 12.30 -19.63
CA LYS A 37 -5.20 12.03 -20.66
C LYS A 37 -3.86 11.62 -20.05
N ILE A 38 -3.37 12.35 -19.04
CA ILE A 38 -2.12 12.01 -18.32
C ILE A 38 -2.21 10.59 -17.72
N LEU A 39 -3.35 10.24 -17.11
CA LEU A 39 -3.56 8.91 -16.53
C LEU A 39 -3.56 7.80 -17.59
N ALA A 40 -4.22 8.02 -18.72
CA ALA A 40 -4.24 7.07 -19.82
C ALA A 40 -2.83 6.87 -20.42
N ASP A 41 -2.09 7.95 -20.65
CA ASP A 41 -0.71 7.92 -21.16
C ASP A 41 0.21 7.20 -20.16
N PHE A 42 0.08 7.47 -18.85
CA PHE A 42 0.85 6.78 -17.82
C PHE A 42 0.55 5.29 -17.74
N GLN A 43 -0.69 4.88 -17.93
CA GLN A 43 -1.07 3.46 -17.93
C GLN A 43 -0.51 2.71 -19.14
N THR A 44 -0.45 3.35 -20.29
CA THR A 44 -0.06 2.74 -21.58
C THR A 44 1.43 2.83 -21.89
N ASP A 45 2.14 3.86 -21.39
CA ASP A 45 3.58 4.01 -21.60
C ASP A 45 4.41 3.55 -20.37
N PRO A 46 5.02 2.36 -20.41
CA PRO A 46 5.82 1.84 -19.31
C PRO A 46 7.14 2.60 -19.09
N LYS A 47 7.55 3.47 -20.01
CA LYS A 47 8.77 4.29 -19.87
C LYS A 47 8.60 5.41 -18.87
N ILE A 48 7.36 5.83 -18.62
CA ILE A 48 7.05 6.84 -17.62
C ILE A 48 7.00 6.16 -16.26
N SER A 49 8.02 6.35 -15.43
CA SER A 49 8.12 5.71 -14.10
C SER A 49 7.44 6.53 -13.01
N GLU A 50 7.47 7.85 -13.11
CA GLU A 50 7.01 8.77 -12.08
C GLU A 50 6.36 10.00 -12.69
N ILE A 51 5.21 10.40 -12.13
CA ILE A 51 4.56 11.68 -12.47
C ILE A 51 4.23 12.40 -11.17
N ASN A 52 4.50 13.70 -11.13
CA ASN A 52 3.96 14.59 -10.11
C ASN A 52 2.88 15.50 -10.70
N ILE A 53 1.64 15.29 -10.31
CA ILE A 53 0.51 16.17 -10.61
C ILE A 53 0.37 17.13 -9.43
N TYR A 54 0.44 18.44 -9.69
CA TYR A 54 0.44 19.41 -8.61
C TYR A 54 -0.52 20.58 -8.86
N GLY A 55 -1.00 21.18 -7.79
CA GLY A 55 -1.85 22.34 -7.82
C GLY A 55 -2.34 22.75 -6.43
N PRO A 56 -2.86 23.98 -6.25
CA PRO A 56 -3.17 24.54 -4.94
C PRO A 56 -4.30 23.77 -4.21
N ASP A 57 -5.25 23.20 -4.94
CA ASP A 57 -6.35 22.42 -4.35
C ASP A 57 -6.11 20.90 -4.52
N ILE A 58 -5.28 20.35 -3.64
CA ILE A 58 -4.98 18.91 -3.64
C ILE A 58 -6.25 18.07 -3.44
N LYS A 59 -7.24 18.54 -2.68
CA LYS A 59 -8.46 17.78 -2.41
C LYS A 59 -9.31 17.65 -3.66
N HIS A 60 -9.38 18.71 -4.46
CA HIS A 60 -10.08 18.69 -5.74
C HIS A 60 -9.36 17.76 -6.73
N ILE A 61 -8.04 17.89 -6.89
CA ILE A 61 -7.24 17.02 -7.77
C ILE A 61 -7.43 15.56 -7.36
N TRP A 62 -7.34 15.25 -6.07
CA TRP A 62 -7.54 13.90 -5.54
C TRP A 62 -8.94 13.37 -5.82
N LYS A 63 -9.97 14.20 -5.68
CA LYS A 63 -11.35 13.81 -6.02
C LYS A 63 -11.47 13.44 -7.49
N MET A 64 -10.94 14.27 -8.40
CA MET A 64 -10.98 14.00 -9.84
C MET A 64 -10.17 12.78 -10.24
N PHE A 65 -9.00 12.58 -9.60
CA PHE A 65 -8.18 11.39 -9.79
C PHE A 65 -8.95 10.11 -9.42
N ARG A 66 -9.61 10.09 -8.28
CA ARG A 66 -10.37 8.92 -7.79
C ARG A 66 -11.52 8.53 -8.73
N ILE A 67 -12.24 9.52 -9.27
CA ILE A 67 -13.39 9.28 -10.17
C ILE A 67 -12.98 8.54 -11.46
N TYR A 68 -11.71 8.61 -11.86
CA TYR A 68 -11.19 7.86 -13.01
C TYR A 68 -11.18 6.35 -12.78
N PHE A 69 -11.20 5.89 -11.56
CA PHE A 69 -11.06 4.48 -11.16
C PHE A 69 -12.32 3.94 -10.48
N THR A 70 -12.48 2.64 -10.53
CA THR A 70 -13.38 1.92 -9.60
C THR A 70 -12.66 1.72 -8.27
N GLU A 71 -13.21 2.25 -7.17
CA GLU A 71 -12.57 2.16 -5.87
C GLU A 71 -12.82 0.84 -5.18
N VAL A 72 -11.79 0.28 -4.55
CA VAL A 72 -11.84 -0.95 -3.73
C VAL A 72 -11.18 -0.70 -2.38
N GLY A 73 -11.87 -1.12 -1.32
CA GLY A 73 -11.34 -1.09 0.04
C GLY A 73 -10.56 -2.35 0.39
N ALA A 74 -9.45 -2.16 1.10
CA ALA A 74 -8.69 -3.25 1.73
C ALA A 74 -8.19 -2.78 3.10
N ALA A 75 -7.89 -3.73 3.98
CA ALA A 75 -7.28 -3.44 5.26
C ALA A 75 -6.25 -4.51 5.64
N GLY A 76 -5.27 -4.14 6.47
CA GLY A 76 -4.24 -5.07 6.92
C GLY A 76 -3.42 -4.52 8.08
N GLY A 77 -2.44 -5.33 8.53
CA GLY A 77 -1.70 -5.05 9.75
C GLY A 77 -0.18 -5.09 9.62
N LEU A 78 0.48 -4.12 10.25
CA LEU A 78 1.88 -4.20 10.63
C LEU A 78 1.92 -4.76 12.06
N VAL A 79 2.12 -6.07 12.20
CA VAL A 79 2.10 -6.74 13.50
C VAL A 79 3.50 -6.74 14.10
N ARG A 80 3.63 -6.16 15.30
CA ARG A 80 4.87 -6.20 16.09
C ARG A 80 4.72 -7.18 17.23
N HIS A 81 5.62 -8.16 17.29
CA HIS A 81 5.73 -9.07 18.41
C HIS A 81 6.51 -8.44 19.58
N THR A 82 6.28 -8.90 20.81
CA THR A 82 6.99 -8.44 22.02
C THR A 82 8.50 -8.67 21.97
N SER A 83 8.99 -9.60 21.15
CA SER A 83 10.42 -9.80 20.86
C SER A 83 11.05 -8.70 19.99
N GLY A 84 10.25 -7.73 19.50
CA GLY A 84 10.69 -6.67 18.58
C GLY A 84 10.64 -7.05 17.10
N ARG A 85 10.24 -8.28 16.76
CA ARG A 85 10.06 -8.72 15.36
C ARG A 85 8.75 -8.26 14.78
N PHE A 86 8.70 -8.13 13.45
CA PHE A 86 7.52 -7.77 12.68
C PHE A 86 7.12 -8.92 11.75
N LEU A 87 5.81 -9.11 11.57
CA LEU A 87 5.22 -10.15 10.73
C LEU A 87 5.16 -9.71 9.27
N PHE A 88 5.63 -10.58 8.37
CA PHE A 88 5.57 -10.41 6.93
C PHE A 88 5.04 -11.68 6.27
N ILE A 89 4.44 -11.52 5.12
CA ILE A 89 4.08 -12.62 4.20
C ILE A 89 4.96 -12.56 2.95
N GLU A 90 5.19 -13.70 2.32
CA GLU A 90 5.71 -13.76 0.97
C GLU A 90 4.58 -14.16 0.01
N LYS A 91 4.34 -13.33 -1.00
CA LYS A 91 3.32 -13.54 -2.04
C LYS A 91 3.91 -13.19 -3.40
N LYS A 92 3.84 -14.11 -4.37
CA LYS A 92 4.45 -13.94 -5.71
C LYS A 92 5.94 -13.61 -5.69
N GLY A 93 6.71 -14.23 -4.76
CA GLY A 93 8.16 -14.01 -4.61
C GLY A 93 8.53 -12.64 -4.08
N LYS A 94 7.59 -11.91 -3.48
CA LYS A 94 7.82 -10.60 -2.85
C LYS A 94 7.29 -10.58 -1.44
N LEU A 95 8.05 -9.91 -0.56
CA LEU A 95 7.59 -9.60 0.80
C LEU A 95 6.50 -8.54 0.78
N ASP A 96 5.49 -8.78 1.60
CA ASP A 96 4.35 -7.90 1.81
C ASP A 96 3.85 -8.00 3.25
N LEU A 97 2.87 -7.16 3.61
CA LEU A 97 2.14 -7.28 4.87
C LEU A 97 0.80 -7.99 4.66
N PRO A 98 0.31 -8.74 5.66
CA PRO A 98 -0.99 -9.39 5.61
C PRO A 98 -2.11 -8.36 5.44
N LYS A 99 -2.99 -8.58 4.44
CA LYS A 99 -4.10 -7.70 4.09
C LYS A 99 -5.04 -8.34 3.08
N GLY A 100 -6.31 -7.99 3.16
CA GLY A 100 -7.27 -8.40 2.15
C GLY A 100 -8.40 -7.40 1.96
N HIS A 101 -9.41 -7.81 1.21
CA HIS A 101 -10.53 -6.96 0.86
C HIS A 101 -11.49 -6.78 2.04
N ILE A 102 -12.00 -5.55 2.19
CA ILE A 102 -13.08 -5.25 3.13
C ILE A 102 -14.36 -5.83 2.57
N GLU A 103 -15.01 -6.70 3.34
CA GLU A 103 -16.29 -7.30 2.97
C GLU A 103 -17.47 -6.33 3.14
N ALA A 104 -18.61 -6.66 2.55
CA ALA A 104 -19.80 -5.81 2.64
C ALA A 104 -20.27 -5.68 4.10
N GLY A 105 -20.31 -4.45 4.60
CA GLY A 105 -20.69 -4.17 5.99
C GLY A 105 -19.57 -4.36 7.02
N GLU A 106 -18.36 -4.70 6.58
CA GLU A 106 -17.20 -4.86 7.47
C GLU A 106 -16.50 -3.52 7.68
N GLU A 107 -16.09 -3.22 8.90
CA GLU A 107 -15.22 -2.08 9.20
C GLU A 107 -13.75 -2.41 8.93
N ALA A 108 -12.95 -1.40 8.60
CA ALA A 108 -11.57 -1.60 8.18
C ALA A 108 -10.68 -2.23 9.27
N ASP A 109 -10.91 -1.95 10.53
CA ASP A 109 -10.20 -2.52 11.67
C ASP A 109 -10.55 -3.99 11.89
N ALA A 110 -11.82 -4.36 11.77
CA ALA A 110 -12.28 -5.74 11.81
C ALA A 110 -11.67 -6.57 10.67
N CYS A 111 -11.72 -6.04 9.44
CA CYS A 111 -11.08 -6.64 8.27
C CYS A 111 -9.59 -6.87 8.51
N ALA A 112 -8.86 -5.86 9.01
CA ALA A 112 -7.42 -5.99 9.25
C ALA A 112 -7.09 -7.10 10.27
N LEU A 113 -7.89 -7.25 11.33
CA LEU A 113 -7.73 -8.33 12.32
C LEU A 113 -8.03 -9.71 11.69
N ARG A 114 -9.11 -9.82 10.92
CA ARG A 114 -9.49 -11.06 10.24
C ARG A 114 -8.41 -11.50 9.26
N GLU A 115 -7.97 -10.61 8.37
CA GLU A 115 -6.98 -10.90 7.33
C GLU A 115 -5.63 -11.32 7.90
N VAL A 116 -5.16 -10.67 8.96
CA VAL A 116 -3.93 -11.09 9.66
C VAL A 116 -4.08 -12.49 10.24
N SER A 117 -5.24 -12.83 10.81
CA SER A 117 -5.50 -14.19 11.31
C SER A 117 -5.53 -15.21 10.18
N GLU A 118 -6.25 -14.93 9.10
CA GLU A 118 -6.44 -15.86 7.97
C GLU A 118 -5.15 -16.08 7.17
N GLU A 119 -4.44 -15.00 6.83
CA GLU A 119 -3.23 -15.07 6.01
C GLU A 119 -2.01 -15.63 6.77
N CYS A 120 -1.97 -15.45 8.11
CA CYS A 120 -0.79 -15.79 8.92
C CYS A 120 -1.00 -16.88 9.97
N GLY A 121 -2.23 -17.31 10.25
CA GLY A 121 -2.54 -18.33 11.26
C GLY A 121 -2.35 -17.86 12.70
N ILE A 122 -2.22 -16.56 12.99
CA ILE A 122 -2.05 -16.05 14.35
C ILE A 122 -3.38 -15.54 14.93
N ILE A 123 -3.56 -15.70 16.25
CA ILE A 123 -4.76 -15.26 16.97
C ILE A 123 -4.36 -14.47 18.22
N GLY A 124 -5.12 -13.43 18.56
CA GLY A 124 -4.91 -12.63 19.78
C GLY A 124 -4.04 -11.39 19.58
N HIS A 125 -3.68 -11.06 18.35
CA HIS A 125 -3.12 -9.74 18.03
C HIS A 125 -4.18 -8.64 18.21
N THR A 126 -3.75 -7.43 18.55
CA THR A 126 -4.65 -6.31 18.84
C THR A 126 -4.16 -5.02 18.20
N ILE A 127 -5.07 -4.19 17.73
CA ILE A 127 -4.76 -2.89 17.14
C ILE A 127 -4.23 -1.94 18.21
N VAL A 128 -3.14 -1.25 17.89
CA VAL A 128 -2.53 -0.19 18.70
C VAL A 128 -2.95 1.18 18.18
N LYS A 129 -2.85 1.40 16.86
CA LYS A 129 -3.22 2.66 16.22
C LYS A 129 -3.34 2.49 14.70
N PRO A 130 -4.10 3.36 14.01
CA PRO A 130 -4.06 3.43 12.56
C PRO A 130 -2.69 3.95 12.06
N LEU A 131 -2.33 3.52 10.85
CA LEU A 131 -1.18 3.99 10.09
C LEU A 131 -1.65 4.72 8.81
N PRO A 132 -0.78 5.49 8.15
CA PRO A 132 -1.12 6.10 6.86
C PRO A 132 -1.59 5.05 5.84
N PRO A 133 -2.66 5.32 5.09
CA PRO A 133 -3.13 4.40 4.06
C PRO A 133 -2.18 4.37 2.87
N SER A 134 -2.19 3.27 2.12
CA SER A 134 -1.55 3.17 0.81
C SER A 134 -2.58 3.07 -0.31
N TYR A 135 -2.16 3.51 -1.50
CA TYR A 135 -3.00 3.49 -2.69
C TYR A 135 -2.28 2.76 -3.82
N HIS A 136 -2.98 1.79 -4.43
CA HIS A 136 -2.50 1.02 -5.57
C HIS A 136 -3.54 1.01 -6.68
N THR A 137 -3.07 0.96 -7.92
CA THR A 137 -3.93 0.71 -9.05
C THR A 137 -3.59 -0.63 -9.69
N TYR A 138 -4.60 -1.26 -10.26
CA TYR A 138 -4.47 -2.44 -11.10
C TYR A 138 -5.61 -2.46 -12.10
N SER A 139 -5.45 -3.23 -13.19
CA SER A 139 -6.50 -3.44 -14.17
C SER A 139 -6.97 -4.89 -14.14
N TRP A 140 -8.27 -5.09 -14.17
CA TRP A 140 -8.92 -6.38 -14.23
C TRP A 140 -10.08 -6.31 -15.22
N GLU A 141 -10.13 -7.19 -16.20
CA GLU A 141 -11.18 -7.25 -17.25
C GLU A 141 -11.46 -5.89 -17.92
N GLY A 142 -10.41 -5.13 -18.18
CA GLY A 142 -10.51 -3.80 -18.82
C GLY A 142 -10.96 -2.67 -17.90
N ILE A 143 -11.23 -2.94 -16.63
CA ILE A 143 -11.60 -1.94 -15.63
C ILE A 143 -10.34 -1.56 -14.82
N SER A 144 -10.12 -0.26 -14.66
CA SER A 144 -9.05 0.28 -13.81
C SER A 144 -9.55 0.47 -12.38
N TYR A 145 -8.87 -0.16 -11.43
CA TYR A 145 -9.21 -0.10 -10.01
C TYR A 145 -8.21 0.75 -9.23
N LEU A 146 -8.72 1.49 -8.25
CA LEU A 146 -7.92 2.14 -7.21
C LEU A 146 -8.19 1.45 -5.87
N LYS A 147 -7.22 0.67 -5.38
CA LYS A 147 -7.28 0.02 -4.08
C LYS A 147 -6.70 0.93 -3.01
N LYS A 148 -7.54 1.34 -2.06
CA LYS A 148 -7.12 1.97 -0.82
C LYS A 148 -6.93 0.88 0.24
N THR A 149 -5.71 0.72 0.77
CA THR A 149 -5.46 -0.16 1.92
C THR A 149 -5.34 0.67 3.20
N SER A 150 -6.22 0.41 4.15
CA SER A 150 -6.16 0.94 5.52
C SER A 150 -5.22 0.07 6.34
N TRP A 151 -4.19 0.68 6.95
CA TRP A 151 -3.17 -0.04 7.71
C TRP A 151 -3.30 0.23 9.19
N PHE A 152 -2.99 -0.79 10.00
CA PHE A 152 -2.99 -0.69 11.45
C PHE A 152 -1.69 -1.25 12.04
N LEU A 153 -1.07 -0.48 12.96
CA LEU A 153 -0.05 -1.05 13.83
C LEU A 153 -0.74 -1.96 14.84
N MET A 154 -0.28 -3.18 14.92
CA MET A 154 -0.80 -4.18 15.84
C MET A 154 0.31 -4.68 16.77
N LYS A 155 -0.08 -5.13 17.96
CA LYS A 155 0.81 -5.84 18.90
C LYS A 155 0.39 -7.29 19.02
N TYR A 156 1.39 -8.16 19.27
CA TYR A 156 1.21 -9.59 19.47
C TYR A 156 2.20 -10.11 20.53
N ASN A 157 1.74 -10.99 21.40
CA ASN A 157 2.55 -11.58 22.47
C ASN A 157 2.40 -13.11 22.56
N GLY A 158 1.75 -13.74 21.57
CA GLY A 158 1.59 -15.19 21.50
C GLY A 158 2.82 -15.90 20.96
N GLU A 159 2.70 -17.16 20.65
CA GLU A 159 3.76 -17.95 20.00
C GLU A 159 3.99 -17.50 18.57
N MET A 160 5.24 -17.46 18.12
CA MET A 160 5.59 -17.05 16.75
C MET A 160 5.40 -18.18 15.71
N VAL A 161 4.53 -19.13 16.01
CA VAL A 161 4.11 -20.18 15.06
C VAL A 161 3.12 -19.57 14.08
N THR A 162 3.35 -19.78 12.79
CA THR A 162 2.55 -19.21 11.72
C THR A 162 2.12 -20.29 10.74
N GLU A 163 0.97 -20.08 10.09
CA GLU A 163 0.44 -20.95 9.04
C GLU A 163 0.04 -20.10 7.83
N PRO A 164 0.79 -20.18 6.69
CA PRO A 164 0.49 -19.39 5.52
C PRO A 164 -0.81 -19.87 4.84
N GLN A 165 -1.66 -18.93 4.43
CA GLN A 165 -2.87 -19.21 3.65
C GLN A 165 -2.51 -19.48 2.18
N VAL A 166 -2.11 -20.72 1.88
CA VAL A 166 -1.62 -21.14 0.56
C VAL A 166 -2.64 -20.89 -0.55
N LYS A 167 -3.94 -20.98 -0.26
CA LYS A 167 -5.03 -20.72 -1.24
C LYS A 167 -5.01 -19.30 -1.81
N GLU A 168 -4.47 -18.36 -1.04
CA GLU A 168 -4.27 -16.94 -1.44
C GLU A 168 -2.92 -16.71 -2.16
N GLY A 169 -2.13 -17.78 -2.37
CA GLY A 169 -0.80 -17.71 -2.99
C GLY A 169 0.28 -17.17 -2.06
N ILE A 170 0.07 -17.26 -0.74
CA ILE A 170 1.08 -16.96 0.27
C ILE A 170 1.98 -18.17 0.41
N THR A 171 3.28 -17.97 0.21
CA THR A 171 4.28 -19.04 0.20
C THR A 171 4.99 -19.18 1.54
N SER A 172 5.17 -18.09 2.28
CA SER A 172 5.72 -18.09 3.64
C SER A 172 5.17 -16.95 4.48
N VAL A 173 5.28 -17.12 5.80
CA VAL A 173 5.02 -16.09 6.81
C VAL A 173 6.22 -16.04 7.74
N GLU A 174 6.82 -14.85 7.88
CA GLU A 174 8.09 -14.68 8.57
C GLU A 174 8.05 -13.56 9.60
N TRP A 175 8.76 -13.78 10.71
CA TRP A 175 8.99 -12.77 11.73
C TRP A 175 10.39 -12.18 11.58
N LEU A 176 10.47 -10.93 11.11
CA LEU A 176 11.72 -10.25 10.78
C LEU A 176 12.07 -9.14 11.78
N LEU A 177 13.36 -9.04 12.13
CA LEU A 177 13.89 -7.89 12.86
C LEU A 177 14.02 -6.65 11.94
N PRO A 178 14.00 -5.42 12.49
CA PRO A 178 14.19 -4.20 11.70
C PRO A 178 15.43 -4.23 10.79
N ASP A 179 16.54 -4.78 11.27
CA ASP A 179 17.78 -4.88 10.48
C ASP A 179 17.66 -5.87 9.32
N GLU A 180 16.89 -6.94 9.48
CA GLU A 180 16.60 -7.90 8.41
C GLU A 180 15.72 -7.25 7.35
N ILE A 181 14.70 -6.47 7.76
CA ILE A 181 13.81 -5.72 6.86
C ILE A 181 14.61 -4.72 6.00
N SER A 182 15.63 -4.09 6.57
CA SER A 182 16.46 -3.12 5.83
C SER A 182 17.23 -3.75 4.66
N LYS A 183 17.52 -5.04 4.71
CA LYS A 183 18.29 -5.80 3.70
C LYS A 183 17.45 -6.26 2.52
N ILE A 184 16.11 -6.32 2.68
CA ILE A 184 15.18 -6.88 1.68
C ILE A 184 14.55 -5.83 0.75
N LYS A 185 15.10 -4.61 0.69
CA LYS A 185 14.58 -3.50 -0.13
C LYS A 185 14.33 -3.84 -1.61
N GLY A 186 15.07 -4.79 -2.18
CA GLY A 186 14.93 -5.24 -3.58
C GLY A 186 13.82 -6.27 -3.80
N THR A 187 13.34 -6.92 -2.75
CA THR A 187 12.36 -8.03 -2.81
C THR A 187 10.96 -7.63 -2.30
N ALA A 188 10.77 -6.38 -1.90
CA ALA A 188 9.51 -5.85 -1.39
C ALA A 188 8.86 -4.88 -2.38
N TRP A 189 7.55 -4.70 -2.28
CA TRP A 189 6.83 -3.69 -3.04
C TRP A 189 7.25 -2.27 -2.62
N LEU A 190 7.34 -1.33 -3.57
CA LEU A 190 7.68 0.08 -3.26
C LEU A 190 6.76 0.72 -2.21
N SER A 191 5.46 0.45 -2.31
CA SER A 191 4.48 0.94 -1.35
C SER A 191 4.68 0.40 0.06
N LEU A 192 5.09 -0.86 0.18
CA LEU A 192 5.45 -1.45 1.46
C LEU A 192 6.66 -0.75 2.05
N MET A 193 7.70 -0.49 1.24
CA MET A 193 8.89 0.22 1.69
C MET A 193 8.60 1.65 2.14
N ASP A 194 7.71 2.38 1.44
CA ASP A 194 7.27 3.71 1.85
C ASP A 194 6.58 3.68 3.23
N MET A 195 5.71 2.70 3.45
CA MET A 195 4.99 2.53 4.72
C MET A 195 5.94 2.12 5.85
N ILE A 196 6.85 1.17 5.63
CA ILE A 196 7.86 0.72 6.60
C ILE A 196 8.78 1.88 7.00
N ASN A 197 9.29 2.65 6.03
CA ASN A 197 10.17 3.78 6.29
C ASN A 197 9.49 4.84 7.17
N THR A 198 8.19 5.03 7.02
CA THR A 198 7.43 6.00 7.83
C THR A 198 6.99 5.46 9.17
N SER A 199 6.82 4.15 9.32
CA SER A 199 6.20 3.52 10.50
C SER A 199 7.18 2.80 11.43
N ILE A 200 8.30 2.30 10.90
CA ILE A 200 9.32 1.55 11.67
C ILE A 200 10.57 2.40 11.90
N PHE A 201 11.04 3.13 10.90
CA PHE A 201 12.34 3.82 10.95
C PHE A 201 12.27 5.32 11.25
N LYS A 202 11.08 5.92 11.31
CA LYS A 202 10.87 7.34 11.70
C LYS A 202 10.34 7.46 13.13
N THR A 203 10.85 6.67 14.06
CA THR A 203 10.62 6.89 15.50
C THR A 203 11.80 7.57 16.13
#